data_5e1725fc0a212e6e2544351e90d2deec
#
_entry.id   5e1725fc0a212e6e2544351e90d2deec
#
_cell.length_a   1.000
_cell.length_b   1.000
_cell.length_c   1.000
_cell.angle_alpha   90.00
_cell.angle_beta   90.00
_cell.angle_gamma   90.00
#
_symmetry.space_group_name_H-M   'P 1'
#
loop_
_entity.id
_entity.type
_entity.pdbx_description
1 polymer ?
#
loop_
_entity_poly.entity_id
_entity_poly.type
_entity_poly.pdbx_seq_one_letter_code
_entity_poly.pdbx_strand_id
1 'polypeptide(L)'
;MRVHVWAEDRPLPEAAEQMRRIYPNGVEGAIADCLREMEGAVVTTSTMQDPEQGFDREILDKTDVLVYWSHKHWREVEQTHVDYLQKRVLEGMGLVVLHSAHASKLFAQLMGTRTQCLRWRENDELQRYWIVSPAHPIAQGLSGEFFEIPMDETYGEYFEIPQPQEQVFLTWSAGGEVLRSGCCWTRGKGRIFYFQAGHETYPVYYQRQVRQVLKNAARWACQEAPIRDFPTWAREAEPMEGFKK
;
A
#
# COMPACT_ATOMS: atom_id res chain seq x y z
N MET A 1 -16.58 -4.72 -3.65
CA MET A 1 -15.37 -4.21 -2.96
C MET A 1 -15.40 -2.70 -2.95
N ARG A 2 -15.19 -2.08 -1.78
CA ARG A 2 -15.10 -0.62 -1.60
C ARG A 2 -13.64 -0.26 -1.35
N VAL A 3 -13.08 0.53 -2.24
CA VAL A 3 -11.69 1.01 -2.15
C VAL A 3 -11.69 2.51 -1.90
N HIS A 4 -10.93 2.93 -0.90
CA HIS A 4 -10.66 4.34 -0.66
C HIS A 4 -9.20 4.64 -1.02
N VAL A 5 -8.99 5.66 -1.85
CA VAL A 5 -7.65 6.12 -2.22
C VAL A 5 -7.39 7.45 -1.53
N TRP A 6 -6.44 7.46 -0.64
CA TRP A 6 -5.97 8.66 0.04
C TRP A 6 -4.59 9.04 -0.46
N ALA A 7 -4.42 10.33 -0.77
CA ALA A 7 -3.12 10.89 -1.12
C ALA A 7 -2.81 12.15 -0.31
N GLU A 8 -1.53 12.36 -0.05
CA GLU A 8 -1.04 13.57 0.61
C GLU A 8 -1.37 14.86 -0.18
N ASP A 9 -1.29 14.80 -1.51
CA ASP A 9 -1.56 15.90 -2.47
C ASP A 9 -1.04 17.27 -2.03
N ARG A 10 0.19 17.30 -1.52
CA ARG A 10 0.91 18.52 -1.13
C ARG A 10 2.32 18.50 -1.73
N PRO A 11 2.44 18.67 -3.05
CA PRO A 11 3.74 18.68 -3.69
C PRO A 11 4.58 19.87 -3.21
N LEU A 12 5.88 19.68 -3.18
CA LEU A 12 6.80 20.80 -2.99
C LEU A 12 6.59 21.83 -4.10
N PRO A 13 6.81 23.14 -3.84
CA PRO A 13 6.55 24.19 -4.84
C PRO A 13 7.22 23.95 -6.20
N GLU A 14 8.44 23.43 -6.20
CA GLU A 14 9.22 23.10 -7.39
C GLU A 14 8.64 21.91 -8.19
N ALA A 15 7.96 20.99 -7.54
CA ALA A 15 7.33 19.81 -8.15
C ALA A 15 5.87 20.05 -8.57
N ALA A 16 5.23 21.07 -8.00
CA ALA A 16 3.78 21.29 -8.11
C ALA A 16 3.28 21.46 -9.54
N GLU A 17 4.01 22.16 -10.40
CA GLU A 17 3.63 22.35 -11.81
C GLU A 17 3.76 21.05 -12.59
N GLN A 18 4.86 20.34 -12.41
CA GLN A 18 5.11 19.05 -13.07
C GLN A 18 4.08 18.01 -12.65
N MET A 19 3.79 17.88 -11.35
CA MET A 19 2.77 16.99 -10.81
C MET A 19 1.40 17.28 -11.44
N ARG A 20 0.94 18.54 -11.44
CA ARG A 20 -0.35 18.90 -12.06
C ARG A 20 -0.41 18.62 -13.55
N ARG A 21 0.71 18.75 -14.27
CA ARG A 21 0.78 18.41 -15.69
C ARG A 21 0.67 16.91 -15.92
N ILE A 22 1.28 16.09 -15.06
CA ILE A 22 1.25 14.63 -15.15
C ILE A 22 -0.09 14.09 -14.61
N TYR A 23 -0.51 14.58 -13.45
CA TYR A 23 -1.69 14.14 -12.72
C TYR A 23 -2.69 15.30 -12.56
N PRO A 24 -3.44 15.66 -13.62
CA PRO A 24 -4.33 16.82 -13.56
C PRO A 24 -5.49 16.68 -12.57
N ASN A 25 -5.83 15.43 -12.19
CA ASN A 25 -6.83 15.09 -11.18
C ASN A 25 -6.20 14.54 -9.89
N GLY A 26 -4.94 14.91 -9.60
CA GLY A 26 -4.18 14.37 -8.48
C GLY A 26 -3.66 12.95 -8.69
N VAL A 27 -2.73 12.54 -7.84
CA VAL A 27 -2.21 11.16 -7.83
C VAL A 27 -3.31 10.17 -7.44
N GLU A 28 -4.13 10.53 -6.44
CA GLU A 28 -5.30 9.75 -6.01
C GLU A 28 -6.31 9.56 -7.15
N GLY A 29 -6.50 10.60 -7.98
CA GLY A 29 -7.36 10.52 -9.16
C GLY A 29 -6.87 9.48 -10.16
N ALA A 30 -5.58 9.50 -10.51
CA ALA A 30 -4.98 8.55 -11.44
C ALA A 30 -5.03 7.10 -10.93
N ILE A 31 -4.79 6.90 -9.63
CA ILE A 31 -4.91 5.60 -8.96
C ILE A 31 -6.38 5.15 -8.97
N ALA A 32 -7.30 6.03 -8.60
CA ALA A 32 -8.73 5.72 -8.56
C ALA A 32 -9.28 5.35 -9.94
N ASP A 33 -8.87 6.05 -11.01
CA ASP A 33 -9.27 5.74 -12.38
C ASP A 33 -8.82 4.33 -12.79
N CYS A 34 -7.64 3.92 -12.36
CA CYS A 34 -7.19 2.54 -12.54
C CYS A 34 -8.09 1.54 -11.81
N LEU A 35 -8.42 1.82 -10.56
CA LEU A 35 -9.18 0.90 -9.72
C LEU A 35 -10.67 0.83 -10.10
N ARG A 36 -11.23 1.90 -10.67
CA ARG A 36 -12.60 1.93 -11.22
C ARG A 36 -12.81 0.98 -12.42
N GLU A 37 -11.73 0.55 -13.08
CA GLU A 37 -11.80 -0.47 -14.14
C GLU A 37 -12.11 -1.88 -13.60
N MET A 38 -12.02 -2.09 -12.29
CA MET A 38 -12.35 -3.38 -11.69
C MET A 38 -13.87 -3.54 -11.58
N GLU A 39 -14.38 -4.63 -12.11
CA GLU A 39 -15.80 -4.96 -12.02
C GLU A 39 -16.29 -5.00 -10.56
N GLY A 40 -17.39 -4.30 -10.28
CA GLY A 40 -18.02 -4.23 -8.95
C GLY A 40 -17.22 -3.42 -7.91
N ALA A 41 -16.17 -2.71 -8.29
CA ALA A 41 -15.46 -1.82 -7.38
C ALA A 41 -16.17 -0.47 -7.23
N VAL A 42 -16.34 -0.04 -5.98
CA VAL A 42 -16.75 1.34 -5.63
C VAL A 42 -15.52 2.06 -5.11
N VAL A 43 -15.07 3.08 -5.82
CA VAL A 43 -13.81 3.78 -5.50
C VAL A 43 -14.10 5.23 -5.11
N THR A 44 -13.68 5.61 -3.92
CA THR A 44 -13.71 6.97 -3.39
C THR A 44 -12.29 7.51 -3.23
N THR A 45 -12.14 8.81 -3.24
CA THR A 45 -10.84 9.50 -3.07
C THR A 45 -10.93 10.56 -2.00
N SER A 46 -9.82 10.84 -1.35
CA SER A 46 -9.61 12.02 -0.53
C SER A 46 -8.13 12.38 -0.46
N THR A 47 -7.87 13.59 0.00
CA THR A 47 -6.51 14.13 0.15
C THR A 47 -6.30 14.67 1.56
N MET A 48 -5.06 14.97 1.91
CA MET A 48 -4.74 15.65 3.18
C MET A 48 -5.35 17.07 3.27
N GLN A 49 -5.79 17.65 2.15
CA GLN A 49 -6.41 18.97 2.09
C GLN A 49 -7.90 18.96 2.47
N ASP A 50 -8.53 17.79 2.45
CA ASP A 50 -9.93 17.63 2.81
C ASP A 50 -10.13 17.71 4.34
N PRO A 51 -11.37 17.97 4.81
CA PRO A 51 -11.69 17.91 6.25
C PRO A 51 -11.17 16.61 6.89
N GLU A 52 -10.78 16.68 8.17
CA GLU A 52 -10.22 15.55 8.91
C GLU A 52 -9.00 14.94 8.18
N GLN A 53 -8.23 15.76 7.45
CA GLN A 53 -7.11 15.31 6.61
C GLN A 53 -7.52 14.22 5.60
N GLY A 54 -8.78 14.20 5.17
CA GLY A 54 -9.35 13.22 4.25
C GLY A 54 -9.70 11.87 4.88
N PHE A 55 -9.63 11.74 6.20
CA PHE A 55 -9.94 10.49 6.92
C PHE A 55 -11.36 10.48 7.48
N ASP A 56 -12.35 10.74 6.62
CA ASP A 56 -13.76 10.65 6.99
C ASP A 56 -14.12 9.23 7.45
N ARG A 57 -14.54 9.13 8.71
CA ARG A 57 -14.87 7.85 9.34
C ARG A 57 -16.09 7.18 8.73
N GLU A 58 -17.08 7.93 8.24
CA GLU A 58 -18.26 7.34 7.60
C GLU A 58 -17.89 6.61 6.29
N ILE A 59 -16.88 7.10 5.59
CA ILE A 59 -16.32 6.46 4.39
C ILE A 59 -15.45 5.28 4.81
N LEU A 60 -14.52 5.51 5.75
CA LEU A 60 -13.53 4.51 6.15
C LEU A 60 -14.14 3.31 6.87
N ASP A 61 -15.22 3.49 7.63
CA ASP A 61 -15.94 2.36 8.27
C ASP A 61 -16.53 1.37 7.26
N LYS A 62 -16.80 1.84 6.05
CA LYS A 62 -17.34 1.03 4.95
C LYS A 62 -16.27 0.58 3.96
N THR A 63 -15.01 0.99 4.17
CA THR A 63 -13.89 0.71 3.26
C THR A 63 -13.34 -0.68 3.51
N ASP A 64 -13.24 -1.47 2.45
CA ASP A 64 -12.63 -2.79 2.46
C ASP A 64 -11.12 -2.71 2.28
N VAL A 65 -10.64 -1.76 1.45
CA VAL A 65 -9.21 -1.56 1.16
C VAL A 65 -8.89 -0.06 1.12
N LEU A 66 -7.90 0.34 1.89
CA LEU A 66 -7.27 1.66 1.82
C LEU A 66 -6.02 1.60 0.93
N VAL A 67 -5.96 2.44 -0.09
CA VAL A 67 -4.74 2.72 -0.85
C VAL A 67 -4.17 4.03 -0.33
N TYR A 68 -2.98 3.98 0.21
CA TYR A 68 -2.36 5.08 0.95
C TYR A 68 -1.10 5.55 0.23
N TRP A 69 -1.14 6.74 -0.32
CA TRP A 69 0.00 7.37 -1.00
C TRP A 69 0.46 8.62 -0.21
N SER A 70 1.76 8.78 0.01
CA SER A 70 2.33 9.92 0.70
C SER A 70 3.77 10.13 0.25
N HIS A 71 4.29 11.37 0.33
CA HIS A 71 5.66 11.67 -0.06
C HIS A 71 6.45 12.45 1.01
N LYS A 72 6.11 13.72 1.29
CA LYS A 72 6.93 14.60 2.15
C LYS A 72 6.27 14.97 3.48
N HIS A 73 4.94 15.03 3.53
CA HIS A 73 4.18 15.53 4.67
C HIS A 73 3.58 14.41 5.56
N TRP A 74 4.01 13.17 5.38
CA TRP A 74 3.52 12.01 6.15
C TRP A 74 3.62 12.18 7.67
N ARG A 75 4.49 13.09 8.18
CA ARG A 75 4.60 13.41 9.62
C ARG A 75 3.44 14.26 10.12
N GLU A 76 2.76 14.99 9.24
CA GLU A 76 1.69 15.91 9.58
C GLU A 76 0.33 15.22 9.80
N VAL A 77 0.20 13.97 9.39
CA VAL A 77 -1.00 13.18 9.70
C VAL A 77 -1.15 13.06 11.22
N GLU A 78 -2.32 13.45 11.71
CA GLU A 78 -2.63 13.45 13.14
C GLU A 78 -2.64 12.02 13.70
N GLN A 79 -2.14 11.87 14.93
CA GLN A 79 -2.01 10.56 15.57
C GLN A 79 -3.37 9.87 15.76
N THR A 80 -4.42 10.64 16.01
CA THR A 80 -5.79 10.13 16.14
C THR A 80 -6.29 9.41 14.89
N HIS A 81 -5.91 9.91 13.70
CA HIS A 81 -6.22 9.25 12.42
C HIS A 81 -5.35 7.99 12.23
N VAL A 82 -4.08 8.07 12.56
CA VAL A 82 -3.16 6.93 12.49
C VAL A 82 -3.66 5.77 13.35
N ASP A 83 -4.04 6.04 14.61
CA ASP A 83 -4.54 5.03 15.54
C ASP A 83 -5.85 4.40 15.07
N TYR A 84 -6.73 5.23 14.50
CA TYR A 84 -7.98 4.74 13.90
C TYR A 84 -7.72 3.84 12.69
N LEU A 85 -6.86 4.26 11.77
CA LEU A 85 -6.50 3.47 10.59
C LEU A 85 -5.81 2.16 10.98
N GLN A 86 -4.90 2.20 11.96
CA GLN A 86 -4.29 0.98 12.48
C GLN A 86 -5.34 0.01 13.02
N LYS A 87 -6.29 0.52 13.83
CA LYS A 87 -7.40 -0.28 14.35
C LYS A 87 -8.18 -0.93 13.20
N ARG A 88 -8.55 -0.15 12.17
CA ARG A 88 -9.29 -0.67 10.99
C ARG A 88 -8.51 -1.78 10.27
N VAL A 89 -7.19 -1.62 10.09
CA VAL A 89 -6.35 -2.66 9.49
C VAL A 89 -6.33 -3.90 10.39
N LEU A 90 -6.13 -3.76 11.69
CA LEU A 90 -6.13 -4.90 12.61
C LEU A 90 -7.48 -5.64 12.64
N GLU A 91 -8.58 -4.94 12.37
CA GLU A 91 -9.94 -5.50 12.27
C GLU A 91 -10.23 -6.16 10.91
N GLY A 92 -9.40 -5.91 9.87
CA GLY A 92 -9.52 -6.60 8.59
C GLY A 92 -9.54 -5.72 7.34
N MET A 93 -9.51 -4.39 7.48
CA MET A 93 -9.33 -3.52 6.31
C MET A 93 -7.97 -3.80 5.64
N GLY A 94 -7.98 -4.03 4.33
CA GLY A 94 -6.75 -4.16 3.55
C GLY A 94 -6.03 -2.82 3.43
N LEU A 95 -4.70 -2.86 3.30
CA LEU A 95 -3.89 -1.67 3.13
C LEU A 95 -2.87 -1.86 2.00
N VAL A 96 -2.90 -0.95 1.03
CA VAL A 96 -1.88 -0.83 -0.02
C VAL A 96 -1.10 0.44 0.21
N VAL A 97 0.17 0.30 0.56
CA VAL A 97 1.09 1.41 0.88
C VAL A 97 1.96 1.67 -0.33
N LEU A 98 1.92 2.89 -0.84
CA LEU A 98 2.59 3.26 -2.08
C LEU A 98 3.74 4.24 -1.85
N HIS A 99 4.83 3.99 -2.53
CA HIS A 99 5.97 4.89 -2.64
C HIS A 99 6.53 5.32 -1.28
N SER A 100 6.74 6.62 -1.03
CA SER A 100 7.26 7.18 0.22
C SER A 100 6.30 7.03 1.42
N ALA A 101 5.07 6.54 1.21
CA ALA A 101 4.19 6.21 2.32
C ALA A 101 4.76 5.13 3.26
N HIS A 102 5.85 4.46 2.86
CA HIS A 102 6.63 3.61 3.76
C HIS A 102 7.11 4.36 5.01
N ALA A 103 7.36 5.67 4.90
CA ALA A 103 7.81 6.50 6.01
C ALA A 103 6.67 6.96 6.93
N SER A 104 5.40 6.68 6.58
CA SER A 104 4.24 7.13 7.34
C SER A 104 4.17 6.55 8.75
N LYS A 105 3.59 7.31 9.68
CA LYS A 105 3.31 6.83 11.04
C LYS A 105 2.48 5.55 11.04
N LEU A 106 1.50 5.45 10.15
CA LEU A 106 0.64 4.26 10.02
C LEU A 106 1.46 3.01 9.68
N PHE A 107 2.30 3.11 8.65
CA PHE A 107 3.10 1.95 8.23
C PHE A 107 4.14 1.58 9.30
N ALA A 108 4.83 2.56 9.89
CA ALA A 108 5.78 2.33 10.97
C ALA A 108 5.12 1.63 12.18
N GLN A 109 3.92 2.06 12.58
CA GLN A 109 3.15 1.49 13.68
C GLN A 109 2.74 0.04 13.39
N LEU A 110 2.29 -0.26 12.16
CA LEU A 110 1.91 -1.61 11.71
C LEU A 110 3.13 -2.54 11.55
N MET A 111 4.27 -2.00 11.16
CA MET A 111 5.50 -2.78 11.00
C MET A 111 6.28 -2.97 12.30
N GLY A 112 6.11 -2.09 13.28
CA GLY A 112 6.87 -2.11 14.54
C GLY A 112 8.33 -1.69 14.36
N THR A 113 8.64 -0.94 13.31
CA THR A 113 9.97 -0.38 12.99
C THR A 113 9.81 1.07 12.55
N ARG A 114 10.91 1.81 12.40
CA ARG A 114 10.84 3.20 11.90
C ARG A 114 10.45 3.27 10.43
N THR A 115 10.74 2.23 9.64
CA THR A 115 10.45 2.12 8.19
C THR A 115 11.02 3.21 7.29
N GLN A 116 11.71 4.21 7.85
CA GLN A 116 12.21 5.40 7.15
C GLN A 116 13.64 5.22 6.63
N CYS A 117 14.37 4.24 7.16
CA CYS A 117 15.77 4.06 6.78
C CYS A 117 15.85 3.26 5.48
N LEU A 118 16.19 3.95 4.42
CA LEU A 118 16.56 3.41 3.11
C LEU A 118 17.45 4.42 2.38
N ARG A 119 18.11 3.97 1.32
CA ARG A 119 18.81 4.86 0.39
C ARG A 119 17.82 5.37 -0.64
N TRP A 120 17.98 6.63 -1.05
CA TRP A 120 17.15 7.20 -2.10
C TRP A 120 17.93 8.21 -2.93
N ARG A 121 17.53 8.38 -4.18
CA ARG A 121 17.92 9.47 -5.06
C ARG A 121 16.89 9.66 -6.17
N GLU A 122 16.82 10.87 -6.68
CA GLU A 122 15.93 11.26 -7.77
C GLU A 122 16.79 11.70 -8.96
N ASN A 123 17.03 10.79 -9.91
CA ASN A 123 17.92 10.98 -11.06
C ASN A 123 17.31 10.45 -12.36
N ASP A 124 15.98 10.42 -12.48
CA ASP A 124 15.28 9.95 -13.69
C ASP A 124 15.70 8.54 -14.13
N GLU A 125 15.86 7.63 -13.17
CA GLU A 125 16.46 6.33 -13.45
C GLU A 125 15.44 5.24 -13.79
N LEU A 126 15.85 4.35 -14.69
CA LEU A 126 15.13 3.12 -14.99
C LEU A 126 15.13 2.19 -13.77
N GLN A 127 13.94 1.70 -13.44
CA GLN A 127 13.71 0.72 -12.40
C GLN A 127 13.24 -0.59 -13.02
N ARG A 128 13.95 -1.71 -12.76
CA ARG A 128 13.53 -3.04 -13.17
C ARG A 128 12.95 -3.80 -11.97
N TYR A 129 11.70 -4.19 -12.10
CA TYR A 129 10.97 -4.94 -11.09
C TYR A 129 10.96 -6.43 -11.44
N TRP A 130 11.82 -7.20 -10.81
CA TRP A 130 11.84 -8.65 -10.93
C TRP A 130 10.66 -9.27 -10.21
N ILE A 131 9.95 -10.18 -10.87
CA ILE A 131 8.82 -10.92 -10.30
C ILE A 131 9.41 -12.16 -9.60
N VAL A 132 9.63 -12.05 -8.29
CA VAL A 132 10.28 -13.12 -7.52
C VAL A 132 9.29 -14.15 -6.96
N SER A 133 8.00 -13.84 -7.02
CA SER A 133 6.90 -14.76 -6.68
C SER A 133 5.84 -14.78 -7.78
N PRO A 134 6.10 -15.43 -8.93
CA PRO A 134 5.22 -15.36 -10.11
C PRO A 134 3.84 -16.01 -9.90
N ALA A 135 3.71 -16.94 -8.96
CA ALA A 135 2.43 -17.55 -8.60
C ALA A 135 1.57 -16.71 -7.65
N HIS A 136 2.13 -15.61 -7.09
CA HIS A 136 1.40 -14.76 -6.16
C HIS A 136 0.26 -14.01 -6.87
N PRO A 137 -0.93 -13.86 -6.24
CA PRO A 137 -2.07 -13.17 -6.86
C PRO A 137 -1.74 -11.75 -7.36
N ILE A 138 -0.88 -11.01 -6.67
CA ILE A 138 -0.46 -9.67 -7.08
C ILE A 138 0.34 -9.68 -8.39
N ALA A 139 1.03 -10.77 -8.73
CA ALA A 139 1.79 -10.90 -9.98
C ALA A 139 0.94 -11.38 -11.16
N GLN A 140 -0.32 -11.72 -10.97
CA GLN A 140 -1.16 -12.25 -12.04
C GLN A 140 -1.36 -11.25 -13.18
N GLY A 141 -1.27 -11.74 -14.43
CA GLY A 141 -1.43 -10.93 -15.63
C GLY A 141 -0.22 -10.08 -16.00
N LEU A 142 0.86 -10.13 -15.21
CA LEU A 142 2.16 -9.63 -15.60
C LEU A 142 2.87 -10.69 -16.44
N SER A 143 3.38 -10.29 -17.61
CA SER A 143 4.10 -11.18 -18.53
C SER A 143 5.61 -11.04 -18.32
N GLY A 144 6.33 -12.16 -18.45
CA GLY A 144 7.79 -12.18 -18.34
C GLY A 144 8.31 -12.34 -16.89
N GLU A 145 9.60 -12.26 -16.73
CA GLU A 145 10.31 -12.39 -15.47
C GLU A 145 10.38 -11.06 -14.69
N PHE A 146 10.23 -9.95 -15.40
CA PHE A 146 10.28 -8.59 -14.87
C PHE A 146 9.44 -7.62 -15.72
N PHE A 147 9.19 -6.45 -15.18
CA PHE A 147 8.75 -5.27 -15.92
C PHE A 147 9.64 -4.08 -15.58
N GLU A 148 9.59 -3.04 -16.40
CA GLU A 148 10.41 -1.84 -16.23
C GLU A 148 9.55 -0.60 -16.12
N ILE A 149 9.97 0.30 -15.26
CA ILE A 149 9.50 1.68 -15.17
C ILE A 149 10.66 2.54 -15.70
N PRO A 150 10.48 3.25 -16.83
CA PRO A 150 11.59 3.96 -17.48
C PRO A 150 12.25 5.03 -16.63
N MET A 151 11.45 5.70 -15.78
CA MET A 151 11.90 6.76 -14.87
C MET A 151 11.06 6.76 -13.61
N ASP A 152 11.69 6.71 -12.46
CA ASP A 152 11.09 6.89 -11.14
C ASP A 152 12.19 7.26 -10.13
N GLU A 153 11.80 7.66 -8.92
CA GLU A 153 12.74 7.82 -7.81
C GLU A 153 13.32 6.46 -7.40
N THR A 154 14.63 6.41 -7.23
CA THR A 154 15.34 5.19 -6.84
C THR A 154 15.37 5.02 -5.33
N TYR A 155 14.96 3.85 -4.87
CA TYR A 155 15.19 3.38 -3.51
C TYR A 155 16.12 2.16 -3.50
N GLY A 156 16.88 2.01 -2.42
CA GLY A 156 17.81 0.88 -2.25
C GLY A 156 17.89 0.41 -0.80
N GLU A 157 18.25 -0.85 -0.62
CA GLU A 157 18.56 -1.40 0.70
C GLU A 157 19.74 -0.62 1.36
N TYR A 158 19.83 -0.49 2.66
CA TYR A 158 19.07 -1.20 3.68
C TYR A 158 17.70 -0.53 3.90
N PHE A 159 16.58 -1.30 3.80
CA PHE A 159 15.23 -0.85 4.12
C PHE A 159 14.78 -1.40 5.47
N GLU A 160 14.50 -0.52 6.43
CA GLU A 160 14.20 -0.89 7.83
C GLU A 160 12.76 -1.38 8.00
N ILE A 161 12.45 -2.50 7.37
CA ILE A 161 11.18 -3.21 7.49
C ILE A 161 11.39 -4.61 8.08
N PRO A 162 10.39 -5.16 8.80
CA PRO A 162 10.47 -6.57 9.20
C PRO A 162 10.47 -7.46 7.97
N GLN A 163 11.02 -8.67 8.12
CA GLN A 163 10.99 -9.65 7.04
C GLN A 163 9.56 -9.78 6.51
N PRO A 164 9.32 -9.57 5.20
CA PRO A 164 7.99 -9.77 4.63
C PRO A 164 7.59 -11.25 4.71
N GLN A 165 6.31 -11.50 4.95
CA GLN A 165 5.78 -12.86 4.90
C GLN A 165 5.81 -13.41 3.48
N GLU A 166 5.56 -12.53 2.49
CA GLU A 166 5.69 -12.85 1.07
C GLU A 166 6.35 -11.66 0.36
N GLN A 167 7.31 -11.94 -0.50
CA GLN A 167 7.97 -10.96 -1.35
C GLN A 167 7.59 -11.22 -2.80
N VAL A 168 6.94 -10.23 -3.43
CA VAL A 168 6.43 -10.37 -4.80
C VAL A 168 7.40 -9.78 -5.81
N PHE A 169 7.95 -8.59 -5.49
CA PHE A 169 8.87 -7.88 -6.36
C PHE A 169 10.18 -7.52 -5.66
N LEU A 170 11.25 -7.60 -6.44
CA LEU A 170 12.57 -7.08 -6.11
C LEU A 170 12.94 -6.06 -7.19
N THR A 171 13.25 -4.83 -6.82
CA THR A 171 13.69 -3.81 -7.77
C THR A 171 15.20 -3.80 -7.88
N TRP A 172 15.67 -3.66 -9.09
CA TRP A 172 17.05 -3.33 -9.43
C TRP A 172 17.07 -2.02 -10.22
N SER A 173 17.86 -1.05 -9.77
CA SER A 173 18.01 0.24 -10.42
C SER A 173 19.26 0.32 -11.29
N ALA A 174 19.34 1.35 -12.12
CA ALA A 174 20.47 1.57 -13.03
C ALA A 174 21.81 1.72 -12.28
N GLY A 175 21.80 2.22 -11.06
CA GLY A 175 23.00 2.33 -10.21
C GLY A 175 23.41 1.02 -9.52
N GLY A 176 22.64 -0.05 -9.69
CA GLY A 176 22.91 -1.37 -9.10
C GLY A 176 22.28 -1.57 -7.72
N GLU A 177 21.53 -0.61 -7.19
CA GLU A 177 20.79 -0.81 -5.95
C GLU A 177 19.71 -1.86 -6.12
N VAL A 178 19.49 -2.58 -5.04
CA VAL A 178 18.44 -3.59 -4.90
C VAL A 178 17.50 -3.15 -3.79
N LEU A 179 16.20 -3.35 -3.96
CA LEU A 179 15.18 -3.09 -2.95
C LEU A 179 14.13 -4.19 -2.92
N ARG A 180 13.69 -4.55 -1.71
CA ARG A 180 12.45 -5.31 -1.50
C ARG A 180 11.26 -4.38 -1.78
N SER A 181 10.82 -4.32 -3.03
CA SER A 181 9.92 -3.30 -3.56
C SER A 181 8.45 -3.68 -3.63
N GLY A 182 8.14 -4.97 -3.47
CA GLY A 182 6.77 -5.49 -3.40
C GLY A 182 6.66 -6.51 -2.28
N CYS A 183 6.19 -6.08 -1.10
CA CYS A 183 6.23 -6.85 0.13
C CYS A 183 4.85 -6.98 0.76
N CYS A 184 4.54 -8.17 1.28
CA CYS A 184 3.26 -8.50 1.90
C CYS A 184 3.41 -8.88 3.36
N TRP A 185 2.45 -8.42 4.18
CA TRP A 185 2.31 -8.81 5.59
C TRP A 185 0.84 -8.97 5.95
N THR A 186 0.60 -9.72 7.03
CA THR A 186 -0.67 -9.73 7.75
C THR A 186 -0.47 -9.09 9.12
N ARG A 187 -1.37 -8.19 9.51
CA ARG A 187 -1.40 -7.58 10.84
C ARG A 187 -2.82 -7.65 11.39
N GLY A 188 -2.98 -8.32 12.54
CA GLY A 188 -4.32 -8.68 12.99
C GLY A 188 -5.04 -9.49 11.91
N LYS A 189 -6.17 -8.98 11.44
CA LYS A 189 -6.96 -9.56 10.35
C LYS A 189 -6.69 -8.91 8.98
N GLY A 190 -5.96 -7.79 8.92
CA GLY A 190 -5.69 -7.01 7.70
C GLY A 190 -4.48 -7.51 6.92
N ARG A 191 -4.58 -7.45 5.60
CA ARG A 191 -3.49 -7.71 4.67
C ARG A 191 -2.88 -6.40 4.22
N ILE A 192 -1.55 -6.32 4.21
CA ILE A 192 -0.79 -5.12 3.87
C ILE A 192 0.14 -5.45 2.71
N PHE A 193 0.09 -4.63 1.66
CA PHE A 193 1.03 -4.67 0.56
C PHE A 193 1.74 -3.33 0.43
N TYR A 194 3.06 -3.35 0.45
CA TYR A 194 3.91 -2.22 0.10
C TYR A 194 4.38 -2.34 -1.34
N PHE A 195 4.32 -1.23 -2.09
CA PHE A 195 4.84 -1.13 -3.43
C PHE A 195 5.62 0.18 -3.62
N GLN A 196 6.89 0.08 -4.05
CA GLN A 196 7.82 1.20 -4.09
C GLN A 196 7.48 2.23 -5.17
N ALA A 197 6.96 1.81 -6.33
CA ALA A 197 6.76 2.68 -7.48
C ALA A 197 5.81 3.84 -7.21
N GLY A 198 6.11 5.05 -7.74
CA GLY A 198 5.08 6.07 -7.81
C GLY A 198 5.41 7.47 -7.33
N HIS A 199 6.58 8.01 -7.63
CA HIS A 199 6.86 9.42 -7.37
C HIS A 199 5.98 10.34 -8.24
N GLU A 200 5.49 11.45 -7.67
CA GLU A 200 4.51 12.35 -8.29
C GLU A 200 5.01 13.10 -9.52
N THR A 201 6.32 13.19 -9.70
CA THR A 201 6.92 13.85 -10.85
C THR A 201 7.10 12.93 -12.07
N TYR A 202 6.68 11.67 -11.96
CA TYR A 202 6.75 10.68 -13.06
C TYR A 202 5.38 10.06 -13.34
N PRO A 203 5.05 9.72 -14.61
CA PRO A 203 3.74 9.20 -15.01
C PRO A 203 3.57 7.71 -14.67
N VAL A 204 4.00 7.29 -13.49
CA VAL A 204 4.10 5.88 -13.08
C VAL A 204 2.72 5.22 -13.02
N TYR A 205 1.71 5.91 -12.51
CA TYR A 205 0.36 5.35 -12.33
C TYR A 205 -0.43 5.22 -13.64
N TYR A 206 0.11 5.67 -14.78
CA TYR A 206 -0.44 5.41 -16.11
C TYR A 206 0.19 4.19 -16.79
N GLN A 207 1.25 3.62 -16.23
CA GLN A 207 1.90 2.45 -16.81
C GLN A 207 1.05 1.19 -16.63
N ARG A 208 0.92 0.41 -17.69
CA ARG A 208 0.06 -0.78 -17.72
C ARG A 208 0.38 -1.79 -16.63
N GLN A 209 1.66 -2.08 -16.40
CA GLN A 209 2.10 -3.06 -15.42
C GLN A 209 1.82 -2.57 -13.99
N VAL A 210 2.09 -1.30 -13.71
CA VAL A 210 1.77 -0.67 -12.41
C VAL A 210 0.27 -0.73 -12.15
N ARG A 211 -0.55 -0.37 -13.13
CA ARG A 211 -2.02 -0.45 -13.02
C ARG A 211 -2.50 -1.88 -12.77
N GLN A 212 -1.86 -2.88 -13.40
CA GLN A 212 -2.17 -4.28 -13.13
C GLN A 212 -1.81 -4.67 -11.69
N VAL A 213 -0.63 -4.26 -11.20
CA VAL A 213 -0.21 -4.48 -9.80
C VAL A 213 -1.19 -3.85 -8.82
N LEU A 214 -1.62 -2.60 -9.05
CA LEU A 214 -2.58 -1.91 -8.17
C LEU A 214 -3.92 -2.64 -8.07
N LYS A 215 -4.48 -3.06 -9.22
CA LYS A 215 -5.73 -3.84 -9.26
C LYS A 215 -5.60 -5.17 -8.52
N ASN A 216 -4.52 -5.87 -8.75
CA ASN A 216 -4.26 -7.15 -8.09
C ASN A 216 -4.03 -6.97 -6.58
N ALA A 217 -3.29 -5.93 -6.19
CA ALA A 217 -3.02 -5.61 -4.79
C ALA A 217 -4.32 -5.28 -4.03
N ALA A 218 -5.20 -4.49 -4.64
CA ALA A 218 -6.50 -4.17 -4.04
C ALA A 218 -7.36 -5.44 -3.86
N ARG A 219 -7.41 -6.34 -4.87
CA ARG A 219 -8.11 -7.62 -4.75
C ARG A 219 -7.50 -8.51 -3.67
N TRP A 220 -6.17 -8.63 -3.66
CA TRP A 220 -5.47 -9.47 -2.68
C TRP A 220 -5.63 -8.96 -1.25
N ALA A 221 -5.58 -7.64 -1.05
CA ALA A 221 -5.73 -7.02 0.27
C ALA A 221 -7.18 -7.08 0.78
N CYS A 222 -8.17 -7.08 -0.12
CA CYS A 222 -9.57 -7.24 0.24
C CYS A 222 -9.84 -8.65 0.77
N GLN A 223 -10.47 -8.73 1.92
CA GLN A 223 -10.91 -9.99 2.48
C GLN A 223 -12.36 -10.25 2.08
N GLU A 224 -12.59 -11.27 1.26
CA GLU A 224 -13.93 -11.60 0.74
C GLU A 224 -14.85 -12.22 1.79
N ALA A 225 -14.29 -12.85 2.82
CA ALA A 225 -15.04 -13.47 3.88
C ALA A 225 -14.77 -12.80 5.24
N PRO A 226 -15.81 -12.56 6.06
CA PRO A 226 -15.61 -12.02 7.39
C PRO A 226 -14.79 -12.98 8.24
N ILE A 227 -13.75 -12.47 8.86
CA ILE A 227 -12.93 -13.24 9.79
C ILE A 227 -13.75 -13.43 11.08
N ARG A 228 -14.03 -14.69 11.41
CA ARG A 228 -14.80 -15.04 12.59
C ARG A 228 -14.05 -14.66 13.86
N ASP A 229 -14.73 -13.93 14.75
CA ASP A 229 -14.23 -13.68 16.09
C ASP A 229 -14.55 -14.89 16.98
N PHE A 230 -13.57 -15.23 17.81
CA PHE A 230 -13.75 -16.22 18.86
C PHE A 230 -13.91 -15.52 20.19
N PRO A 231 -14.77 -16.05 21.08
CA PRO A 231 -14.90 -15.49 22.43
C PRO A 231 -13.57 -15.55 23.18
N THR A 232 -13.27 -14.50 23.92
CA THR A 232 -12.01 -14.36 24.70
C THR A 232 -12.15 -14.80 26.16
N TRP A 233 -13.33 -15.28 26.58
CA TRP A 233 -13.53 -15.78 27.94
C TRP A 233 -13.16 -17.25 28.05
N ALA A 234 -12.73 -17.64 29.23
CA ALA A 234 -12.47 -19.04 29.54
C ALA A 234 -13.77 -19.85 29.46
N ARG A 235 -13.73 -20.99 28.78
CA ARG A 235 -14.79 -22.01 28.83
C ARG A 235 -14.42 -23.11 29.81
N GLU A 236 -15.41 -23.74 30.41
CA GLU A 236 -15.17 -25.02 31.05
C GLU A 236 -14.65 -26.02 30.02
N ALA A 237 -13.64 -26.78 30.42
CA ALA A 237 -13.07 -27.79 29.56
C ALA A 237 -14.10 -28.91 29.33
N GLU A 238 -14.39 -29.21 28.06
CA GLU A 238 -15.10 -30.41 27.67
C GLU A 238 -14.08 -31.55 27.53
N PRO A 239 -14.02 -32.52 28.45
CA PRO A 239 -13.05 -33.59 28.36
C PRO A 239 -13.30 -34.41 27.07
N MET A 240 -12.23 -34.73 26.35
CA MET A 240 -12.30 -35.67 25.24
C MET A 240 -12.77 -37.05 25.75
N GLU A 241 -13.57 -37.76 24.98
CA GLU A 241 -13.95 -39.12 25.30
C GLU A 241 -12.69 -40.00 25.53
N GLY A 242 -12.67 -40.73 26.64
CA GLY A 242 -11.51 -41.52 27.06
C GLY A 242 -10.57 -40.84 28.04
N PHE A 243 -10.71 -39.52 28.32
CA PHE A 243 -9.94 -38.75 29.33
C PHE A 243 -10.82 -38.36 30.53
N LYS A 244 -11.94 -39.02 30.75
CA LYS A 244 -12.74 -38.83 31.98
C LYS A 244 -11.94 -39.42 33.15
N LYS A 245 -11.62 -38.55 34.13
CA LYS A 245 -11.04 -38.98 35.40
C LYS A 245 -12.01 -39.82 36.18
#